data_b6207101b4ab83c3b7c626b82957b8bf
#
_entry.id   b6207101b4ab83c3b7c626b82957b8bf
#
_cell.length_a   1.000
_cell.length_b   1.000
_cell.length_c   1.000
_cell.angle_alpha   90.00
_cell.angle_beta   90.00
_cell.angle_gamma   90.00
#
_symmetry.space_group_name_H-M   'P 1'
#
loop_
_entity.id
_entity.type
_entity.pdbx_description
1 polymer ?
#
loop_
_entity_poly.entity_id
_entity_poly.type
_entity_poly.pdbx_seq_one_letter_code
_entity_poly.pdbx_strand_id
1 'polypeptide(L)'
;STLEHAARTLDALGIAHESRVLSAHRTPDRLFAYATDAHTRGIQVVIAGAGGAAHLPGMFASKTALPVLGVPVESAVLRGVDSLLSIVQMPAGVPVGTLAIGRAGAVNAALLAASILALHDPQVASALARFRAEQTANVPEHPVEDAHS
;
A
#
# COMPACT_ATOMS: atom_id res chain seq x y z
N SER A 1 -9.92 9.42 -0.78
CA SER A 1 -9.13 8.69 -1.77
C SER A 1 -8.76 7.31 -1.27
N THR A 2 -8.39 6.42 -2.19
CA THR A 2 -8.02 5.04 -1.86
C THR A 2 -6.87 4.98 -0.86
N LEU A 3 -5.81 5.75 -1.06
CA LEU A 3 -4.63 5.74 -0.19
C LEU A 3 -4.83 6.39 1.18
N GLU A 4 -5.90 7.13 1.40
CA GLU A 4 -6.24 7.61 2.75
C GLU A 4 -6.48 6.45 3.72
N HIS A 5 -6.99 5.32 3.24
CA HIS A 5 -7.16 4.12 4.06
C HIS A 5 -5.83 3.52 4.50
N ALA A 6 -4.80 3.58 3.66
CA ALA A 6 -3.44 3.20 4.04
C ALA A 6 -2.89 4.15 5.12
N ALA A 7 -3.02 5.45 4.91
CA ALA A 7 -2.56 6.46 5.87
C ALA A 7 -3.22 6.28 7.24
N ARG A 8 -4.53 6.09 7.28
CA ARG A 8 -5.27 5.85 8.53
C ARG A 8 -4.83 4.57 9.24
N THR A 9 -4.54 3.50 8.49
CA THR A 9 -4.03 2.24 9.06
C THR A 9 -2.64 2.43 9.64
N LEU A 10 -1.76 3.15 8.96
CA LEU A 10 -0.42 3.49 9.48
C LEU A 10 -0.51 4.35 10.74
N ASP A 11 -1.41 5.33 10.79
CA ASP A 11 -1.66 6.15 11.99
C ASP A 11 -2.12 5.27 13.16
N ALA A 12 -3.06 4.35 12.93
CA ALA A 12 -3.55 3.43 13.95
C ALA A 12 -2.45 2.52 14.51
N LEU A 13 -1.44 2.19 13.70
CA LEU A 13 -0.27 1.40 14.10
C LEU A 13 0.87 2.25 14.68
N GLY A 14 0.72 3.57 14.72
CA GLY A 14 1.75 4.50 15.22
C GLY A 14 2.97 4.61 14.31
N ILE A 15 2.82 4.34 13.00
CA ILE A 15 3.90 4.38 12.03
C ILE A 15 3.97 5.76 11.38
N ALA A 16 5.12 6.43 11.51
CA ALA A 16 5.39 7.69 10.85
C ALA A 16 5.40 7.51 9.32
N HIS A 17 4.73 8.39 8.61
CA HIS A 17 4.63 8.35 7.16
C HIS A 17 4.49 9.76 6.57
N GLU A 18 4.74 9.87 5.28
CA GLU A 18 4.45 11.08 4.50
C GLU A 18 3.68 10.71 3.23
N SER A 19 2.92 11.65 2.71
CA SER A 19 2.16 11.48 1.47
C SER A 19 2.60 12.49 0.43
N ARG A 20 2.71 12.03 -0.81
CA ARG A 20 3.04 12.86 -1.98
C ARG A 20 2.11 12.52 -3.13
N VAL A 21 1.78 13.53 -3.92
CA VAL A 21 1.08 13.35 -5.20
C VAL A 21 2.12 13.40 -6.30
N LEU A 22 2.28 12.28 -6.98
CA LEU A 22 3.21 12.11 -8.10
C LEU A 22 2.45 11.51 -9.28
N SER A 23 2.83 11.87 -10.48
CA SER A 23 2.30 11.28 -11.72
C SER A 23 3.44 10.75 -12.57
N ALA A 24 3.36 9.47 -12.92
CA ALA A 24 4.36 8.85 -13.78
C ALA A 24 4.48 9.52 -15.15
N HIS A 25 3.36 10.00 -15.70
CA HIS A 25 3.30 10.59 -17.03
C HIS A 25 3.39 12.12 -17.04
N ARG A 26 2.88 12.79 -15.99
CA ARG A 26 2.82 14.25 -15.93
C ARG A 26 3.95 14.89 -15.14
N THR A 27 4.51 14.18 -14.17
CA THR A 27 5.63 14.66 -13.33
C THR A 27 6.74 13.61 -13.21
N PRO A 28 7.29 13.11 -14.34
CA PRO A 28 8.27 12.01 -14.30
C PRO A 28 9.56 12.40 -13.57
N ASP A 29 10.07 13.60 -13.75
CA ASP A 29 11.29 14.06 -13.08
C ASP A 29 11.10 14.18 -11.56
N ARG A 30 9.94 14.66 -11.13
CA ARG A 30 9.57 14.72 -9.73
C ARG A 30 9.48 13.34 -9.10
N LEU A 31 8.89 12.39 -9.83
CA LEU A 31 8.82 10.99 -9.42
C LEU A 31 10.21 10.39 -9.26
N PHE A 32 11.08 10.55 -10.23
CA PHE A 32 12.43 9.98 -10.20
C PHE A 32 13.30 10.61 -9.13
N ALA A 33 13.23 11.92 -8.93
CA ALA A 33 13.94 12.61 -7.85
C ALA A 33 13.49 12.09 -6.48
N TYR A 34 12.19 11.96 -6.26
CA TYR A 34 11.64 11.44 -5.02
C TYR A 34 12.05 9.98 -4.76
N ALA A 35 11.96 9.11 -5.77
CA ALA A 35 12.32 7.71 -5.65
C ALA A 35 13.82 7.52 -5.36
N THR A 36 14.67 8.28 -6.03
CA THR A 36 16.13 8.23 -5.85
C THR A 36 16.55 8.71 -4.45
N ASP A 37 15.86 9.71 -3.92
CA ASP A 37 16.18 10.35 -2.64
C ASP A 37 15.53 9.66 -1.41
N ALA A 38 14.52 8.85 -1.62
CA ALA A 38 13.70 8.27 -0.57
C ALA A 38 14.51 7.51 0.49
N HIS A 39 15.43 6.65 0.10
CA HIS A 39 16.26 5.88 1.03
C HIS A 39 17.14 6.80 1.89
N THR A 40 17.79 7.77 1.31
CA THR A 40 18.65 8.75 1.99
C THR A 40 17.86 9.54 3.04
N ARG A 41 16.58 9.81 2.80
CA ARG A 41 15.69 10.50 3.73
C ARG A 41 15.12 9.61 4.84
N GLY A 42 15.48 8.32 4.88
CA GLY A 42 15.06 7.38 5.91
C GLY A 42 13.73 6.67 5.61
N ILE A 43 13.21 6.77 4.41
CA ILE A 43 12.04 6.00 3.98
C ILE A 43 12.46 4.52 3.84
N GLN A 44 11.67 3.61 4.40
CA GLN A 44 11.95 2.18 4.42
C GLN A 44 11.03 1.35 3.54
N VAL A 45 9.80 1.80 3.34
CA VAL A 45 8.79 1.14 2.50
C VAL A 45 7.98 2.21 1.77
N VAL A 46 7.63 1.92 0.53
CA VAL A 46 6.81 2.81 -0.31
C VAL A 46 5.49 2.12 -0.63
N ILE A 47 4.39 2.84 -0.43
CA ILE A 47 3.07 2.43 -0.88
C ILE A 47 2.67 3.36 -2.02
N ALA A 48 2.45 2.81 -3.21
CA ALA A 48 2.11 3.58 -4.39
C ALA A 48 0.76 3.12 -4.96
N GLY A 49 -0.19 4.04 -5.05
CA GLY A 49 -1.49 3.82 -5.65
C GLY A 49 -1.58 4.46 -7.03
N ALA A 50 -2.16 3.77 -7.98
CA ALA A 50 -2.38 4.28 -9.31
C ALA A 50 -3.58 3.63 -9.99
N GLY A 51 -4.24 4.36 -10.89
CA GLY A 51 -5.41 3.92 -11.64
C GLY A 51 -5.20 3.96 -13.16
N GLY A 52 -5.97 3.14 -13.88
CA GLY A 52 -5.90 3.03 -15.34
C GLY A 52 -4.56 2.46 -15.81
N ALA A 53 -3.84 3.22 -16.63
CA ALA A 53 -2.45 2.93 -17.00
C ALA A 53 -1.53 3.21 -15.81
N ALA A 54 -1.56 2.33 -14.83
CA ALA A 54 -1.03 2.50 -13.49
C ALA A 54 0.48 2.24 -13.42
N HIS A 55 1.28 3.05 -14.07
CA HIS A 55 2.74 2.87 -14.20
C HIS A 55 3.54 3.41 -13.01
N LEU A 56 2.95 4.22 -12.15
CA LEU A 56 3.64 4.87 -11.02
C LEU A 56 4.41 3.88 -10.12
N PRO A 57 3.81 2.78 -9.64
CA PRO A 57 4.53 1.84 -8.77
C PRO A 57 5.74 1.20 -9.44
N GLY A 58 5.60 0.75 -10.69
CA GLY A 58 6.70 0.14 -11.45
C GLY A 58 7.82 1.11 -11.78
N MET A 59 7.49 2.32 -12.18
CA MET A 59 8.48 3.36 -12.44
C MET A 59 9.20 3.79 -11.16
N PHE A 60 8.49 3.86 -10.04
CA PHE A 60 9.10 4.11 -8.73
C PHE A 60 10.07 2.97 -8.37
N ALA A 61 9.64 1.72 -8.48
CA ALA A 61 10.45 0.55 -8.17
C ALA A 61 11.72 0.44 -9.04
N SER A 62 11.68 0.96 -10.26
CA SER A 62 12.85 1.00 -11.14
C SER A 62 13.97 1.95 -10.66
N LYS A 63 13.66 2.85 -9.74
CA LYS A 63 14.57 3.91 -9.23
C LYS A 63 14.97 3.73 -7.78
N THR A 64 14.50 2.69 -7.10
CA THR A 64 14.83 2.42 -5.71
C THR A 64 14.95 0.92 -5.43
N ALA A 65 15.78 0.56 -4.48
CA ALA A 65 15.84 -0.79 -3.94
C ALA A 65 14.91 -0.99 -2.72
N LEU A 66 14.21 0.05 -2.28
CA LEU A 66 13.22 -0.06 -1.22
C LEU A 66 12.03 -0.95 -1.65
N PRO A 67 11.40 -1.65 -0.71
CA PRO A 67 10.15 -2.34 -0.99
C PRO A 67 9.09 -1.38 -1.51
N VAL A 68 8.50 -1.68 -2.66
CA VAL A 68 7.40 -0.93 -3.25
C VAL A 68 6.16 -1.80 -3.27
N LEU A 69 5.12 -1.33 -2.62
CA LEU A 69 3.81 -1.97 -2.53
C LEU A 69 2.82 -1.20 -3.41
N GLY A 70 2.28 -1.88 -4.40
CA GLY A 70 1.35 -1.28 -5.37
C GLY A 70 -0.10 -1.52 -4.98
N VAL A 71 -0.91 -0.49 -5.05
CA VAL A 71 -2.35 -0.54 -4.81
C VAL A 71 -3.09 -0.12 -6.07
N PRO A 72 -3.78 -1.04 -6.75
CA PRO A 72 -4.63 -0.69 -7.88
C PRO A 72 -5.81 0.15 -7.40
N VAL A 73 -6.03 1.30 -8.06
CA VAL A 73 -7.19 2.15 -7.79
C VAL A 73 -8.31 1.78 -8.77
N GLU A 74 -9.54 1.79 -8.30
CA GLU A 74 -10.69 1.56 -9.16
C GLU A 74 -10.73 2.55 -10.32
N SER A 75 -11.07 2.04 -11.50
CA SER A 75 -11.21 2.80 -12.73
C SER A 75 -12.65 2.76 -13.25
N ALA A 76 -13.02 3.76 -14.05
CA ALA A 76 -14.39 3.92 -14.52
C ALA A 76 -14.87 2.78 -15.43
N VAL A 77 -14.01 2.27 -16.30
CA VAL A 77 -14.38 1.28 -17.33
C VAL A 77 -14.24 -0.15 -16.83
N LEU A 78 -13.07 -0.52 -16.28
CA LEU A 78 -12.72 -1.89 -15.87
C LEU A 78 -12.66 -2.09 -14.36
N ARG A 79 -13.14 -1.13 -13.60
CA ARG A 79 -13.25 -1.18 -12.12
C ARG A 79 -11.95 -1.55 -11.40
N GLY A 80 -10.82 -1.18 -11.99
CA GLY A 80 -9.50 -1.42 -11.42
C GLY A 80 -8.76 -2.63 -11.97
N VAL A 81 -9.37 -3.45 -12.82
CA VAL A 81 -8.69 -4.60 -13.44
C VAL A 81 -7.55 -4.13 -14.35
N ASP A 82 -7.76 -3.06 -15.11
CA ASP A 82 -6.73 -2.40 -15.90
C ASP A 82 -5.59 -1.85 -15.03
N SER A 83 -5.91 -1.25 -13.90
CA SER A 83 -4.94 -0.79 -12.90
C SER A 83 -4.13 -1.97 -12.35
N LEU A 84 -4.81 -3.06 -11.96
CA LEU A 84 -4.17 -4.27 -11.43
C LEU A 84 -3.19 -4.87 -12.44
N LEU A 85 -3.61 -5.06 -13.68
CA LEU A 85 -2.75 -5.64 -14.73
C LEU A 85 -1.54 -4.75 -15.04
N SER A 86 -1.71 -3.44 -15.02
CA SER A 86 -0.62 -2.49 -15.25
C SER A 86 0.43 -2.51 -14.13
N ILE A 87 0.01 -2.81 -12.88
CA ILE A 87 0.91 -2.83 -11.73
C ILE A 87 1.55 -4.21 -11.55
N VAL A 88 0.78 -5.30 -11.69
CA VAL A 88 1.24 -6.64 -11.32
C VAL A 88 2.19 -7.27 -12.33
N GLN A 89 2.04 -6.96 -13.61
CA GLN A 89 2.85 -7.54 -14.70
C GLN A 89 4.21 -6.84 -14.83
N MET A 90 5.03 -6.97 -13.80
CA MET A 90 6.39 -6.42 -13.79
C MET A 90 7.40 -7.38 -14.44
N PRO A 91 8.40 -6.86 -15.16
CA PRO A 91 9.48 -7.70 -15.69
C PRO A 91 10.36 -8.26 -14.57
N ALA A 92 11.00 -9.39 -14.83
CA ALA A 92 11.98 -9.94 -13.90
C ALA A 92 13.08 -8.92 -13.60
N GLY A 93 13.39 -8.76 -12.32
CA GLY A 93 14.40 -7.82 -11.84
C GLY A 93 13.86 -6.52 -11.24
N VAL A 94 12.61 -6.16 -11.52
CA VAL A 94 11.96 -4.96 -10.93
C VAL A 94 10.64 -5.36 -10.28
N PRO A 95 10.64 -5.82 -9.03
CA PRO A 95 9.43 -6.29 -8.36
C PRO A 95 8.59 -5.15 -7.78
N VAL A 96 7.27 -5.31 -7.86
CA VAL A 96 6.28 -4.54 -7.10
C VAL A 96 5.37 -5.52 -6.38
N GLY A 97 5.28 -5.42 -5.06
CA GLY A 97 4.34 -6.21 -4.26
C GLY A 97 2.92 -5.67 -4.41
N THR A 98 2.12 -6.29 -5.25
CA THR A 98 0.79 -5.79 -5.62
C THR A 98 -0.30 -6.33 -4.70
N LEU A 99 -1.11 -5.45 -4.13
CA LEU A 99 -2.21 -5.76 -3.23
C LEU A 99 -3.56 -5.70 -3.97
N ALA A 100 -4.63 -5.92 -3.24
CA ALA A 100 -5.98 -5.89 -3.78
C ALA A 100 -6.38 -4.51 -4.33
N ILE A 101 -7.38 -4.50 -5.20
CA ILE A 101 -7.96 -3.27 -5.76
C ILE A 101 -8.68 -2.49 -4.66
N GLY A 102 -8.47 -1.18 -4.61
CA GLY A 102 -9.23 -0.25 -3.79
C GLY A 102 -8.89 -0.29 -2.30
N ARG A 103 -9.87 -0.08 -1.46
CA ARG A 103 -9.73 0.08 -0.01
C ARG A 103 -9.00 -1.10 0.66
N ALA A 104 -9.41 -2.32 0.36
CA ALA A 104 -8.79 -3.51 0.95
C ALA A 104 -7.29 -3.59 0.64
N GLY A 105 -6.91 -3.26 -0.60
CA GLY A 105 -5.51 -3.19 -1.02
C GLY A 105 -4.73 -2.12 -0.27
N ALA A 106 -5.31 -0.95 -0.07
CA ALA A 106 -4.68 0.14 0.68
C ALA A 106 -4.42 -0.24 2.14
N VAL A 107 -5.42 -0.81 2.82
CA VAL A 107 -5.28 -1.31 4.20
C VAL A 107 -4.21 -2.41 4.27
N ASN A 108 -4.26 -3.38 3.37
CA ASN A 108 -3.31 -4.49 3.34
C ASN A 108 -1.89 -4.05 2.98
N ALA A 109 -1.74 -3.03 2.14
CA ALA A 109 -0.42 -2.43 1.86
C ALA A 109 0.19 -1.83 3.14
N ALA A 110 -0.60 -1.11 3.93
CA ALA A 110 -0.15 -0.58 5.22
C ALA A 110 0.22 -1.70 6.20
N LEU A 111 -0.58 -2.76 6.28
CA LEU A 111 -0.29 -3.92 7.13
C LEU A 111 0.95 -4.69 6.68
N LEU A 112 1.16 -4.84 5.38
CA LEU A 112 2.37 -5.48 4.86
C LEU A 112 3.61 -4.62 5.08
N ALA A 113 3.49 -3.30 4.90
CA ALA A 113 4.56 -2.37 5.28
C ALA A 113 4.90 -2.49 6.77
N ALA A 114 3.90 -2.55 7.64
CA ALA A 114 4.09 -2.79 9.06
C ALA A 114 4.80 -4.12 9.34
N SER A 115 4.45 -5.18 8.63
CA SER A 115 5.12 -6.48 8.75
C SER A 115 6.60 -6.41 8.38
N ILE A 116 6.94 -5.66 7.35
CA ILE A 116 8.34 -5.44 6.93
C ILE A 116 9.10 -4.66 8.02
N LEU A 117 8.53 -3.56 8.50
CA LEU A 117 9.14 -2.74 9.55
C LEU A 117 9.27 -3.50 10.87
N ALA A 118 8.32 -4.36 11.19
CA ALA A 118 8.30 -5.16 12.42
C ALA A 118 9.48 -6.14 12.52
N LEU A 119 10.15 -6.47 11.42
CA LEU A 119 11.35 -7.31 11.43
C LEU A 119 12.49 -6.69 12.24
N HIS A 120 12.53 -5.36 12.34
CA HIS A 120 13.60 -4.62 13.02
C HIS A 120 13.06 -3.55 13.98
N ASP A 121 11.76 -3.45 14.17
CA ASP A 121 11.12 -2.47 15.08
C ASP A 121 10.13 -3.19 16.01
N PRO A 122 10.54 -3.42 17.29
CA PRO A 122 9.67 -4.10 18.27
C PRO A 122 8.36 -3.36 18.57
N GLN A 123 8.33 -2.04 18.49
CA GLN A 123 7.11 -1.26 18.72
C GLN A 123 6.09 -1.50 17.60
N VAL A 124 6.53 -1.54 16.36
CA VAL A 124 5.68 -1.87 15.21
C VAL A 124 5.21 -3.32 15.31
N ALA A 125 6.09 -4.25 15.69
CA ALA A 125 5.72 -5.64 15.89
C ALA A 125 4.61 -5.79 16.94
N SER A 126 4.71 -5.08 18.07
CA SER A 126 3.68 -5.09 19.13
C SER A 126 2.36 -4.48 18.66
N ALA A 127 2.41 -3.36 17.94
CA ALA A 127 1.21 -2.71 17.40
C ALA A 127 0.50 -3.61 16.38
N LEU A 128 1.25 -4.25 15.49
CA LEU A 128 0.70 -5.18 14.50
C LEU A 128 0.07 -6.42 15.16
N ALA A 129 0.72 -7.00 16.17
CA ALA A 129 0.19 -8.13 16.91
C ALA A 129 -1.13 -7.77 17.60
N ARG A 130 -1.22 -6.59 18.21
CA ARG A 130 -2.44 -6.06 18.85
C ARG A 130 -3.55 -5.84 17.83
N PHE A 131 -3.25 -5.25 16.68
CA PHE A 131 -4.21 -5.08 15.59
C PHE A 131 -4.82 -6.43 15.17
N ARG A 132 -3.99 -7.45 14.97
CA ARG A 132 -4.44 -8.79 14.55
C ARG A 132 -5.27 -9.47 15.63
N ALA A 133 -4.91 -9.32 16.90
CA ALA A 133 -5.67 -9.86 18.02
C ALA A 133 -7.07 -9.23 18.12
N GLU A 134 -7.17 -7.91 17.97
CA GLU A 134 -8.43 -7.18 17.93
C GLU A 134 -9.31 -7.61 16.76
N GLN A 135 -8.71 -7.77 15.58
CA GLN A 135 -9.42 -8.26 14.39
C GLN A 135 -10.00 -9.66 14.63
N THR A 136 -9.23 -10.56 15.23
CA THR A 136 -9.70 -11.90 15.58
C THR A 136 -10.84 -11.85 16.60
N ALA A 137 -10.72 -11.03 17.65
CA ALA A 137 -11.73 -10.89 18.68
C ALA A 137 -13.05 -10.32 18.17
N ASN A 138 -13.02 -9.55 17.09
CA ASN A 138 -14.21 -8.96 16.45
C ASN A 138 -14.97 -9.92 15.53
N VAL A 139 -14.43 -11.10 15.24
CA VAL A 139 -15.13 -12.12 14.45
C VAL A 139 -16.03 -12.93 15.39
N PRO A 140 -17.36 -12.90 15.23
CA PRO A 140 -18.27 -13.68 16.08
C PRO A 140 -18.13 -15.17 15.77
N GLU A 141 -18.18 -16.00 16.84
CA GLU A 141 -18.15 -17.47 16.70
C GLU A 141 -19.41 -18.05 16.07
N HIS A 142 -20.51 -17.31 16.18
CA HIS A 142 -21.82 -17.70 15.65
C HIS A 142 -22.36 -16.62 14.71
N PRO A 143 -23.17 -17.00 13.72
CA PRO A 143 -23.83 -16.01 12.87
C PRO A 143 -24.63 -15.03 13.73
N VAL A 144 -24.46 -13.73 13.49
CA VAL A 144 -25.32 -12.72 14.11
C VAL A 144 -26.67 -12.80 13.37
N GLU A 145 -27.74 -13.10 14.11
CA GLU A 145 -29.09 -13.02 13.56
C GLU A 145 -29.35 -11.57 13.16
N ASP A 146 -29.60 -11.33 11.88
CA ASP A 146 -30.02 -10.01 11.42
C ASP A 146 -31.33 -9.67 12.13
N ALA A 147 -31.29 -8.66 13.00
CA ALA A 147 -32.47 -8.10 13.64
C ALA A 147 -33.31 -7.32 12.62
N HIS A 148 -33.86 -8.03 11.64
CA HIS A 148 -34.89 -7.53 10.73
C HIS A 148 -36.09 -8.46 10.78
N SER A 149 -36.93 -8.16 11.75
CA SER A 149 -38.34 -8.54 11.77
C SER A 149 -39.17 -7.28 11.70
#